data_c0c60600a204eda6988bcfe3c3b54917
#
_entry.id   c0c60600a204eda6988bcfe3c3b54917
#
_cell.length_a   1.000
_cell.length_b   1.000
_cell.length_c   1.000
_cell.angle_alpha   90.00
_cell.angle_beta   90.00
_cell.angle_gamma   90.00
#
_symmetry.space_group_name_H-M   'P 1'
#
loop_
_entity.id
_entity.type
_entity.pdbx_description
1 polymer ?
#
loop_
_entity_poly.entity_id
_entity_poly.type
_entity_poly.pdbx_seq_one_letter_code
_entity_poly.pdbx_strand_id
1 'polypeptide(L)'
;MSFETLKRNRGSNINKIIEAAQSTNSSETKSYVDDRIWKPTVDKAGNGYAVLRFLPGKDGEIPFVRYWDHGFKGPTGLWYIENSLTSIGQTDPVGELNSRLWNSGIESDKDKARTQKRRLHYVTNVYVVSDPSAPQNEGKVFLYKFGKKIFDKIYDQMNPEFADETPVDPFDFWEGANFKLKIRNVEGYRNYDKSEFASPDQFLAGEEAKLEGVYNQLHDLTEFTNPKNYKTYDELKTKLTKVLGETATAGAYTVKEEVKLNDPVPAVEPVTAEEMSSEDEDTLSYFSKLAKEDT
;
A
#
# COMPACT_ATOMS: atom_id res chain seq x y z
N MET A 1 46.09 0.12 20.98
CA MET A 1 45.86 1.36 21.73
C MET A 1 46.66 1.30 23.02
N SER A 2 47.46 2.32 23.35
CA SER A 2 48.25 2.30 24.57
C SER A 2 47.40 2.76 25.77
N PHE A 3 47.77 2.31 26.95
CA PHE A 3 47.10 2.67 28.23
C PHE A 3 47.04 4.19 28.46
N GLU A 4 48.01 4.93 27.96
CA GLU A 4 48.05 6.39 28.02
C GLU A 4 46.99 7.06 27.15
N THR A 5 46.67 6.46 25.98
CA THR A 5 45.59 6.95 25.11
C THR A 5 44.21 6.74 25.75
N LEU A 6 44.04 5.64 26.51
CA LEU A 6 42.83 5.35 27.27
C LEU A 6 42.65 6.38 28.42
N LYS A 7 43.71 6.76 29.09
CA LYS A 7 43.71 7.71 30.23
C LYS A 7 43.41 9.12 29.75
N ARG A 8 43.87 9.54 28.60
CA ARG A 8 43.66 10.87 28.00
C ARG A 8 42.23 11.05 27.45
N ASN A 9 41.57 9.97 27.04
CA ASN A 9 40.21 9.98 26.47
C ASN A 9 39.11 9.68 27.50
N ARG A 10 39.43 9.71 28.78
CA ARG A 10 38.52 9.29 29.85
C ARG A 10 37.21 10.14 29.95
N GLY A 11 37.21 11.38 29.46
CA GLY A 11 36.02 12.25 29.45
C GLY A 11 35.21 12.22 28.12
N SER A 12 35.87 11.92 26.99
CA SER A 12 35.21 11.92 25.69
C SER A 12 34.45 10.61 25.38
N ASN A 13 34.71 9.54 26.13
CA ASN A 13 34.04 8.26 25.96
C ASN A 13 32.64 8.20 26.59
N ILE A 14 32.35 9.03 27.58
CA ILE A 14 31.05 9.04 28.26
C ILE A 14 29.92 9.39 27.29
N ASN A 15 30.10 10.41 26.46
CA ASN A 15 29.10 10.79 25.47
C ASN A 15 28.87 9.68 24.43
N LYS A 16 29.94 9.02 23.97
CA LYS A 16 29.84 7.86 23.05
C LYS A 16 29.19 6.64 23.70
N ILE A 17 29.42 6.43 25.00
CA ILE A 17 28.80 5.34 25.76
C ILE A 17 27.32 5.67 26.01
N ILE A 18 26.99 6.93 26.32
CA ILE A 18 25.61 7.39 26.47
C ILE A 18 24.86 7.28 25.13
N GLU A 19 25.46 7.67 24.01
CA GLU A 19 24.90 7.57 22.67
C GLU A 19 24.73 6.09 22.24
N ALA A 20 25.70 5.23 22.53
CA ALA A 20 25.60 3.79 22.33
C ALA A 20 24.57 3.14 23.28
N ALA A 21 24.44 3.57 24.53
CA ALA A 21 23.46 3.09 25.47
C ALA A 21 22.04 3.60 25.14
N GLN A 22 21.91 4.82 24.62
CA GLN A 22 20.65 5.35 24.09
C GLN A 22 20.22 4.64 22.83
N SER A 23 21.15 4.27 21.93
CA SER A 23 20.85 3.46 20.75
C SER A 23 20.51 2.00 21.09
N THR A 24 20.95 1.51 22.25
CA THR A 24 20.64 0.13 22.71
C THR A 24 19.36 0.11 23.55
N ASN A 25 19.01 1.21 24.24
CA ASN A 25 17.77 1.37 25.01
C ASN A 25 16.60 1.95 24.19
N SER A 26 16.86 2.59 23.06
CA SER A 26 15.88 2.68 22.03
C SER A 26 15.79 1.26 21.41
N SER A 27 14.95 0.39 22.00
CA SER A 27 14.23 -0.55 21.17
C SER A 27 13.58 0.35 20.12
N GLU A 28 14.23 0.51 18.96
CA GLU A 28 13.59 0.98 17.77
C GLU A 28 12.41 0.04 17.58
N THR A 29 11.28 0.39 18.12
CA THR A 29 10.01 0.02 17.54
C THR A 29 10.16 0.51 16.12
N LYS A 30 10.61 -0.37 15.22
CA LYS A 30 10.67 -0.11 13.79
C LYS A 30 9.26 0.34 13.46
N SER A 31 9.07 1.65 13.38
CA SER A 31 7.85 2.22 12.88
C SER A 31 7.72 1.67 11.46
N TYR A 32 6.83 0.71 11.27
CA TYR A 32 6.47 0.22 9.94
C TYR A 32 5.67 1.25 9.13
N VAL A 33 5.57 2.47 9.66
CA VAL A 33 4.89 3.59 9.02
C VAL A 33 5.91 4.30 8.14
N ASP A 34 5.69 4.26 6.84
CA ASP A 34 6.45 5.08 5.89
C ASP A 34 5.88 6.50 5.93
N ASP A 35 6.66 7.44 6.49
CA ASP A 35 6.26 8.85 6.66
C ASP A 35 6.13 9.59 5.32
N ARG A 36 6.62 9.01 4.23
CA ARG A 36 6.42 9.53 2.87
C ARG A 36 5.00 9.31 2.37
N ILE A 37 4.25 8.37 2.98
CA ILE A 37 2.89 8.03 2.58
C ILE A 37 1.90 8.96 3.27
N TRP A 38 1.26 9.83 2.48
CA TRP A 38 0.14 10.63 2.96
C TRP A 38 -1.08 9.75 3.23
N LYS A 39 -1.70 9.96 4.37
CA LYS A 39 -2.92 9.26 4.78
C LYS A 39 -3.99 10.30 5.08
N PRO A 40 -5.21 10.14 4.52
CA PRO A 40 -6.31 11.04 4.82
C PRO A 40 -6.71 10.92 6.31
N THR A 41 -6.86 12.05 6.96
CA THR A 41 -7.42 12.13 8.31
C THR A 41 -8.96 12.14 8.20
N VAL A 42 -9.62 11.39 9.07
CA VAL A 42 -11.08 11.37 9.18
C VAL A 42 -11.53 11.81 10.56
N ASP A 43 -12.70 12.41 10.64
CA ASP A 43 -13.34 12.79 11.90
C ASP A 43 -13.88 11.57 12.66
N LYS A 44 -14.51 11.80 13.82
CA LYS A 44 -15.11 10.73 14.64
C LYS A 44 -16.26 10.00 13.95
N ALA A 45 -16.88 10.61 12.95
CA ALA A 45 -17.95 10.00 12.15
C ALA A 45 -17.41 9.22 10.95
N GLY A 46 -16.07 9.26 10.73
CA GLY A 46 -15.43 8.60 9.60
C GLY A 46 -15.44 9.43 8.30
N ASN A 47 -15.75 10.73 8.37
CA ASN A 47 -15.72 11.61 7.22
C ASN A 47 -14.37 12.31 7.10
N GLY A 48 -13.90 12.48 5.86
CA GLY A 48 -12.64 13.17 5.56
C GLY A 48 -12.73 13.97 4.26
N TYR A 49 -11.89 14.98 4.15
CA TYR A 49 -11.78 15.80 2.96
C TYR A 49 -10.35 16.28 2.76
N ALA A 50 -9.87 16.17 1.53
CA ALA A 50 -8.62 16.78 1.10
C ALA A 50 -8.68 17.09 -0.40
N VAL A 51 -7.81 17.98 -0.86
CA VAL A 51 -7.60 18.25 -2.28
C VAL A 51 -6.18 17.88 -2.63
N LEU A 52 -6.04 17.00 -3.60
CA LEU A 52 -4.76 16.47 -4.06
C LEU A 52 -4.55 16.82 -5.53
N ARG A 53 -3.32 17.08 -5.93
CA ARG A 53 -2.90 17.08 -7.32
C ARG A 53 -2.08 15.81 -7.56
N PHE A 54 -2.50 14.97 -8.47
CA PHE A 54 -1.70 13.85 -8.95
C PHE A 54 -0.50 14.39 -9.73
N LEU A 55 0.64 13.76 -9.59
CA LEU A 55 1.89 14.23 -10.19
C LEU A 55 2.40 13.21 -11.23
N PRO A 56 3.16 13.67 -12.24
CA PRO A 56 3.71 12.79 -13.26
C PRO A 56 4.70 11.77 -12.67
N GLY A 57 5.04 10.77 -13.45
CA GLY A 57 6.17 9.90 -13.17
C GLY A 57 7.50 10.64 -13.30
N LYS A 58 8.47 10.22 -12.51
CA LYS A 58 9.82 10.75 -12.60
C LYS A 58 10.47 10.30 -13.91
N ASP A 59 11.21 11.19 -14.57
CA ASP A 59 11.96 10.90 -15.80
C ASP A 59 11.14 10.26 -16.94
N GLY A 60 9.82 10.55 -16.97
CA GLY A 60 8.90 10.03 -17.99
C GLY A 60 8.39 8.62 -17.72
N GLU A 61 8.58 8.11 -16.52
CA GLU A 61 8.00 6.83 -16.08
C GLU A 61 6.48 6.92 -15.91
N ILE A 62 5.83 5.76 -15.81
CA ILE A 62 4.40 5.68 -15.51
C ILE A 62 4.14 6.33 -14.14
N PRO A 63 3.12 7.24 -14.05
CA PRO A 63 2.90 8.04 -12.84
C PRO A 63 2.32 7.27 -11.67
N PHE A 64 2.10 5.99 -11.80
CA PHE A 64 1.61 5.13 -10.73
C PHE A 64 2.23 3.74 -10.80
N VAL A 65 2.28 3.05 -9.68
CA VAL A 65 2.65 1.65 -9.57
C VAL A 65 1.51 0.88 -8.91
N ARG A 66 1.35 -0.36 -9.32
CA ARG A 66 0.37 -1.27 -8.73
C ARG A 66 1.07 -2.48 -8.12
N TYR A 67 0.67 -2.85 -6.90
CA TYR A 67 1.17 -4.04 -6.25
C TYR A 67 0.10 -4.70 -5.39
N TRP A 68 0.37 -5.90 -4.91
CA TRP A 68 -0.52 -6.65 -4.04
C TRP A 68 0.17 -6.95 -2.72
N ASP A 69 -0.61 -6.95 -1.65
CA ASP A 69 -0.19 -7.46 -0.35
C ASP A 69 -1.20 -8.47 0.20
N HIS A 70 -0.81 -9.17 1.27
CA HIS A 70 -1.67 -9.98 2.10
C HIS A 70 -1.71 -9.38 3.50
N GLY A 71 -2.88 -9.40 4.14
CA GLY A 71 -3.05 -8.96 5.51
C GLY A 71 -4.19 -9.68 6.17
N PHE A 72 -3.89 -10.77 6.88
CA PHE A 72 -4.90 -11.56 7.59
C PHE A 72 -4.34 -12.11 8.89
N LYS A 73 -5.25 -12.42 9.82
CA LYS A 73 -4.93 -13.09 11.09
C LYS A 73 -5.17 -14.58 10.96
N GLY A 74 -4.16 -15.38 11.28
CA GLY A 74 -4.30 -16.84 11.27
C GLY A 74 -4.93 -17.41 12.55
N PRO A 75 -5.27 -18.71 12.54
CA PRO A 75 -5.85 -19.39 13.70
C PRO A 75 -4.91 -19.46 14.90
N THR A 76 -3.62 -19.28 14.70
CA THR A 76 -2.63 -19.15 15.78
C THR A 76 -2.66 -17.80 16.51
N GLY A 77 -3.49 -16.86 16.04
CA GLY A 77 -3.54 -15.49 16.54
C GLY A 77 -2.48 -14.55 15.96
N LEU A 78 -1.55 -15.08 15.17
CA LEU A 78 -0.51 -14.30 14.51
C LEU A 78 -1.02 -13.66 13.22
N TRP A 79 -0.43 -12.50 12.87
CA TRP A 79 -0.71 -11.79 11.65
C TRP A 79 0.23 -12.18 10.51
N TYR A 80 -0.35 -12.38 9.33
CA TYR A 80 0.38 -12.46 8.06
C TYR A 80 0.21 -11.13 7.33
N ILE A 81 1.22 -10.28 7.37
CA ILE A 81 1.26 -9.00 6.65
C ILE A 81 2.53 -9.00 5.81
N GLU A 82 2.39 -9.17 4.49
CA GLU A 82 3.52 -9.24 3.56
C GLU A 82 3.09 -8.83 2.15
N ASN A 83 4.03 -8.27 1.40
CA ASN A 83 3.83 -8.04 -0.03
C ASN A 83 3.74 -9.38 -0.77
N SER A 84 2.80 -9.50 -1.70
CA SER A 84 2.64 -10.70 -2.51
C SER A 84 3.65 -10.72 -3.65
N LEU A 85 4.32 -11.84 -3.83
CA LEU A 85 5.28 -12.07 -4.92
C LEU A 85 4.65 -11.95 -6.31
N THR A 86 3.32 -12.06 -6.42
CA THR A 86 2.62 -11.82 -7.70
C THR A 86 2.75 -10.39 -8.18
N SER A 87 3.09 -9.43 -7.30
CA SER A 87 3.40 -8.04 -7.70
C SER A 87 4.62 -7.93 -8.62
N ILE A 88 5.55 -8.86 -8.50
CA ILE A 88 6.79 -8.94 -9.29
C ILE A 88 6.79 -10.15 -10.25
N GLY A 89 5.59 -10.69 -10.57
CA GLY A 89 5.42 -11.79 -11.53
C GLY A 89 5.89 -13.15 -11.03
N GLN A 90 6.08 -13.32 -9.72
CA GLN A 90 6.50 -14.59 -9.13
C GLN A 90 5.35 -15.31 -8.42
N THR A 91 5.50 -16.62 -8.24
CA THR A 91 4.55 -17.46 -7.50
C THR A 91 4.55 -17.09 -6.02
N ASP A 92 3.36 -17.08 -5.42
CA ASP A 92 3.15 -16.67 -4.04
C ASP A 92 2.56 -17.83 -3.21
N PRO A 93 3.12 -18.16 -2.03
CA PRO A 93 2.66 -19.33 -1.25
C PRO A 93 1.23 -19.19 -0.73
N VAL A 94 0.74 -17.97 -0.45
CA VAL A 94 -0.67 -17.74 -0.06
C VAL A 94 -1.58 -17.90 -1.27
N GLY A 95 -1.16 -17.43 -2.44
CA GLY A 95 -1.89 -17.60 -3.69
C GLY A 95 -2.10 -19.08 -4.04
N GLU A 96 -1.06 -19.89 -3.91
CA GLU A 96 -1.14 -21.34 -4.13
C GLU A 96 -2.07 -22.03 -3.13
N LEU A 97 -1.96 -21.67 -1.85
CA LEU A 97 -2.84 -22.21 -0.81
C LEU A 97 -4.30 -21.86 -1.10
N ASN A 98 -4.58 -20.60 -1.41
CA ASN A 98 -5.93 -20.10 -1.71
C ASN A 98 -6.54 -20.77 -2.94
N SER A 99 -5.74 -21.02 -3.98
CA SER A 99 -6.20 -21.78 -5.16
C SER A 99 -6.62 -23.20 -4.79
N ARG A 100 -5.87 -23.87 -3.93
CA ARG A 100 -6.23 -25.22 -3.43
C ARG A 100 -7.49 -25.19 -2.58
N LEU A 101 -7.58 -24.25 -1.64
CA LEU A 101 -8.75 -24.09 -0.77
C LEU A 101 -10.01 -23.80 -1.59
N TRP A 102 -9.90 -22.97 -2.60
CA TRP A 102 -11.01 -22.63 -3.50
C TRP A 102 -11.49 -23.84 -4.30
N ASN A 103 -10.56 -24.63 -4.81
CA ASN A 103 -10.84 -25.80 -5.64
C ASN A 103 -11.19 -27.06 -4.83
N SER A 104 -11.16 -27.02 -3.49
CA SER A 104 -11.55 -28.15 -2.63
C SER A 104 -13.05 -28.47 -2.74
N GLY A 105 -13.87 -27.54 -3.20
CA GLY A 105 -15.33 -27.67 -3.22
C GLY A 105 -16.00 -27.48 -1.86
N ILE A 106 -15.22 -27.29 -0.78
CA ILE A 106 -15.70 -27.16 0.60
C ILE A 106 -15.93 -25.66 0.90
N GLU A 107 -17.14 -25.27 1.30
CA GLU A 107 -17.48 -23.86 1.52
C GLU A 107 -16.62 -23.21 2.62
N SER A 108 -16.36 -23.92 3.73
CA SER A 108 -15.48 -23.40 4.78
C SER A 108 -14.04 -23.15 4.33
N ASP A 109 -13.56 -23.82 3.29
CA ASP A 109 -12.23 -23.58 2.72
C ASP A 109 -12.26 -22.38 1.78
N LYS A 110 -13.35 -22.19 1.04
CA LYS A 110 -13.54 -20.97 0.25
C LYS A 110 -13.61 -19.72 1.13
N ASP A 111 -14.25 -19.81 2.31
CA ASP A 111 -14.26 -18.70 3.28
C ASP A 111 -12.86 -18.34 3.78
N LYS A 112 -12.03 -19.36 4.06
CA LYS A 112 -10.62 -19.14 4.39
C LYS A 112 -9.89 -18.44 3.23
N ALA A 113 -10.09 -18.91 1.99
CA ALA A 113 -9.47 -18.30 0.81
C ALA A 113 -9.92 -16.85 0.62
N ARG A 114 -11.21 -16.51 0.88
CA ARG A 114 -11.73 -15.13 0.84
C ARG A 114 -11.02 -14.24 1.84
N THR A 115 -10.85 -14.69 3.10
CA THR A 115 -10.17 -13.91 4.16
C THR A 115 -8.67 -13.74 3.92
N GLN A 116 -8.03 -14.64 3.17
CA GLN A 116 -6.60 -14.61 2.86
C GLN A 116 -6.28 -13.99 1.50
N LYS A 117 -7.30 -13.49 0.81
CA LYS A 117 -7.18 -12.90 -0.52
C LYS A 117 -6.15 -11.76 -0.52
N ARG A 118 -5.35 -11.68 -1.59
CA ARG A 118 -4.45 -10.54 -1.81
C ARG A 118 -5.23 -9.28 -2.07
N ARG A 119 -4.74 -8.15 -1.58
CA ARG A 119 -5.31 -6.82 -1.75
C ARG A 119 -4.54 -6.06 -2.82
N LEU A 120 -5.25 -5.36 -3.68
CA LEU A 120 -4.69 -4.52 -4.73
C LEU A 120 -4.48 -3.10 -4.22
N HIS A 121 -3.28 -2.57 -4.44
CA HIS A 121 -2.93 -1.20 -4.13
C HIS A 121 -2.31 -0.50 -5.33
N TYR A 122 -2.61 0.78 -5.42
CA TYR A 122 -1.95 1.72 -6.31
C TYR A 122 -1.20 2.74 -5.47
N VAL A 123 -0.05 3.17 -5.96
CA VAL A 123 0.75 4.24 -5.35
C VAL A 123 1.14 5.24 -6.42
N THR A 124 1.02 6.51 -6.12
CA THR A 124 1.45 7.62 -6.98
C THR A 124 2.02 8.74 -6.14
N ASN A 125 2.75 9.66 -6.78
CA ASN A 125 3.11 10.92 -6.17
C ASN A 125 1.92 11.88 -6.20
N VAL A 126 1.68 12.58 -5.09
CA VAL A 126 0.67 13.63 -4.98
C VAL A 126 1.24 14.87 -4.33
N TYR A 127 0.76 16.03 -4.76
CA TYR A 127 0.94 17.28 -4.04
C TYR A 127 -0.34 17.56 -3.24
N VAL A 128 -0.20 17.86 -1.96
CA VAL A 128 -1.34 18.18 -1.10
C VAL A 128 -1.69 19.63 -1.30
N VAL A 129 -2.79 19.88 -2.00
CA VAL A 129 -3.28 21.24 -2.27
C VAL A 129 -4.01 21.81 -1.05
N SER A 130 -4.85 20.97 -0.41
CA SER A 130 -5.53 21.32 0.84
C SER A 130 -5.80 20.08 1.69
N ASP A 131 -5.47 20.18 2.96
CA ASP A 131 -5.75 19.15 3.97
C ASP A 131 -6.18 19.83 5.28
N PRO A 132 -7.47 20.23 5.40
CA PRO A 132 -7.95 20.97 6.57
C PRO A 132 -7.74 20.27 7.90
N SER A 133 -7.67 18.92 7.88
CA SER A 133 -7.44 18.11 9.07
C SER A 133 -5.96 18.01 9.46
N ALA A 134 -5.06 18.27 8.51
CA ALA A 134 -3.61 18.24 8.71
C ALA A 134 -2.91 19.33 7.85
N PRO A 135 -3.12 20.63 8.15
CA PRO A 135 -2.62 21.74 7.31
C PRO A 135 -1.09 21.75 7.12
N GLN A 136 -0.35 21.08 8.01
CA GLN A 136 1.10 20.93 7.91
C GLN A 136 1.54 20.11 6.67
N ASN A 137 0.63 19.37 6.05
CA ASN A 137 0.89 18.60 4.83
C ASN A 137 0.72 19.44 3.56
N GLU A 138 -0.02 20.55 3.64
CA GLU A 138 -0.29 21.40 2.48
C GLU A 138 1.01 21.94 1.89
N GLY A 139 1.07 21.98 0.57
CA GLY A 139 2.26 22.44 -0.15
C GLY A 139 3.39 21.42 -0.25
N LYS A 140 3.20 20.17 0.13
CA LYS A 140 4.23 19.13 0.11
C LYS A 140 3.88 17.98 -0.84
N VAL A 141 4.93 17.30 -1.29
CA VAL A 141 4.84 16.07 -2.10
C VAL A 141 4.88 14.85 -1.20
N PHE A 142 3.96 13.93 -1.44
CA PHE A 142 3.87 12.65 -0.75
C PHE A 142 3.58 11.51 -1.72
N LEU A 143 3.80 10.29 -1.26
CA LEU A 143 3.21 9.09 -1.85
C LEU A 143 1.76 8.95 -1.37
N TYR A 144 0.85 8.64 -2.27
CA TYR A 144 -0.53 8.32 -1.92
C TYR A 144 -0.85 6.89 -2.32
N LYS A 145 -1.20 6.06 -1.33
CA LYS A 145 -1.62 4.67 -1.51
C LYS A 145 -3.14 4.60 -1.51
N PHE A 146 -3.73 4.01 -2.54
CA PHE A 146 -5.19 3.93 -2.70
C PHE A 146 -5.61 2.64 -3.41
N GLY A 147 -6.90 2.31 -3.33
CA GLY A 147 -7.50 1.12 -3.91
C GLY A 147 -8.14 1.38 -5.28
N LYS A 148 -8.77 0.33 -5.81
CA LYS A 148 -9.40 0.33 -7.14
C LYS A 148 -10.43 1.45 -7.33
N LYS A 149 -11.26 1.75 -6.34
CA LYS A 149 -12.31 2.80 -6.45
C LYS A 149 -11.78 4.18 -6.84
N ILE A 150 -10.62 4.56 -6.31
CA ILE A 150 -9.98 5.83 -6.68
C ILE A 150 -9.30 5.70 -8.03
N PHE A 151 -8.67 4.54 -8.31
CA PHE A 151 -8.08 4.31 -9.63
C PHE A 151 -9.11 4.36 -10.75
N ASP A 152 -10.29 3.80 -10.54
CA ASP A 152 -11.36 3.86 -11.53
C ASP A 152 -11.75 5.31 -11.85
N LYS A 153 -11.86 6.19 -10.85
CA LYS A 153 -12.11 7.63 -11.09
C LYS A 153 -10.99 8.32 -11.90
N ILE A 154 -9.74 7.92 -11.68
CA ILE A 154 -8.59 8.40 -12.46
C ILE A 154 -8.71 7.91 -13.90
N TYR A 155 -9.04 6.64 -14.07
CA TYR A 155 -9.19 6.03 -15.39
C TYR A 155 -10.36 6.64 -16.17
N ASP A 156 -11.52 6.81 -15.52
CA ASP A 156 -12.72 7.42 -16.12
C ASP A 156 -12.43 8.86 -16.57
N GLN A 157 -11.61 9.60 -15.81
CA GLN A 157 -11.23 10.97 -16.19
C GLN A 157 -10.36 10.98 -17.47
N MET A 158 -9.49 9.99 -17.65
CA MET A 158 -8.65 9.85 -18.84
C MET A 158 -9.40 9.24 -20.02
N ASN A 159 -10.38 8.40 -19.74
CA ASN A 159 -11.14 7.65 -20.75
C ASN A 159 -12.64 7.70 -20.40
N PRO A 160 -13.28 8.86 -20.56
CA PRO A 160 -14.67 9.04 -20.23
C PRO A 160 -15.57 8.13 -21.09
N GLU A 161 -16.67 7.69 -20.49
CA GLU A 161 -17.64 6.78 -21.14
C GLU A 161 -18.50 7.52 -22.19
N PHE A 162 -18.80 8.80 -21.95
CA PHE A 162 -19.71 9.58 -22.79
C PHE A 162 -18.98 10.46 -23.78
N ALA A 163 -19.50 10.53 -25.00
CA ALA A 163 -18.88 11.27 -26.14
C ALA A 163 -18.88 12.81 -25.98
N ASP A 164 -19.67 13.35 -25.07
CA ASP A 164 -19.74 14.77 -24.73
C ASP A 164 -18.74 15.16 -23.63
N GLU A 165 -18.08 14.21 -23.01
CA GLU A 165 -17.03 14.44 -22.02
C GLU A 165 -15.67 14.56 -22.71
N THR A 166 -14.86 15.49 -22.24
CA THR A 166 -13.49 15.68 -22.75
C THR A 166 -12.50 14.92 -21.87
N PRO A 167 -11.70 14.01 -22.45
CA PRO A 167 -10.62 13.36 -21.72
C PRO A 167 -9.66 14.37 -21.08
N VAL A 168 -9.31 14.14 -19.83
CA VAL A 168 -8.31 14.93 -19.09
C VAL A 168 -7.28 13.99 -18.51
N ASP A 169 -6.01 14.31 -18.67
CA ASP A 169 -4.93 13.62 -17.98
C ASP A 169 -4.75 14.19 -16.57
N PRO A 170 -5.15 13.47 -15.50
CA PRO A 170 -4.98 13.95 -14.14
C PRO A 170 -3.51 14.06 -13.70
N PHE A 171 -2.59 13.43 -14.41
CA PHE A 171 -1.15 13.46 -14.15
C PHE A 171 -0.42 14.54 -14.94
N ASP A 172 -1.12 15.28 -15.79
CA ASP A 172 -0.52 16.42 -16.47
C ASP A 172 -0.02 17.43 -15.45
N PHE A 173 1.29 17.70 -15.53
CA PHE A 173 1.97 18.53 -14.54
C PHE A 173 1.58 20.00 -14.62
N TRP A 174 1.15 20.48 -15.79
CA TRP A 174 0.80 21.86 -16.04
C TRP A 174 -0.70 22.12 -15.98
N GLU A 175 -1.48 21.35 -16.72
CA GLU A 175 -2.91 21.59 -16.96
C GLU A 175 -3.83 20.45 -16.50
N GLY A 176 -3.33 19.55 -15.64
CA GLY A 176 -4.14 18.48 -15.07
C GLY A 176 -5.23 19.02 -14.12
N ALA A 177 -5.95 18.12 -13.47
CA ALA A 177 -7.06 18.44 -12.59
C ALA A 177 -6.78 18.09 -11.12
N ASN A 178 -7.25 18.93 -10.20
CA ASN A 178 -7.20 18.63 -8.78
C ASN A 178 -8.25 17.60 -8.41
N PHE A 179 -7.88 16.62 -7.61
CA PHE A 179 -8.75 15.59 -7.08
C PHE A 179 -9.30 15.99 -5.71
N LYS A 180 -10.60 16.15 -5.59
CA LYS A 180 -11.31 16.41 -4.34
C LYS A 180 -11.64 15.07 -3.69
N LEU A 181 -10.78 14.60 -2.81
CA LEU A 181 -11.00 13.38 -2.04
C LEU A 181 -12.06 13.65 -0.98
N LYS A 182 -13.16 12.93 -1.05
CA LYS A 182 -14.28 13.00 -0.11
C LYS A 182 -14.51 11.61 0.45
N ILE A 183 -14.25 11.45 1.73
CA ILE A 183 -14.43 10.19 2.44
C ILE A 183 -15.67 10.31 3.29
N ARG A 184 -16.53 9.29 3.26
CA ARG A 184 -17.65 9.16 4.18
C ARG A 184 -17.76 7.73 4.69
N ASN A 185 -18.32 7.58 5.87
CA ASN A 185 -18.66 6.27 6.39
C ASN A 185 -20.09 5.90 5.92
N VAL A 186 -20.20 4.73 5.27
CA VAL A 186 -21.50 4.17 4.87
C VAL A 186 -21.56 2.76 5.45
N GLU A 187 -22.47 2.52 6.39
CA GLU A 187 -22.67 1.21 7.04
C GLU A 187 -21.39 0.62 7.69
N GLY A 188 -20.53 1.49 8.22
CA GLY A 188 -19.26 1.07 8.83
C GLY A 188 -18.07 1.04 7.87
N TYR A 189 -18.28 1.23 6.57
CA TYR A 189 -17.24 1.16 5.55
C TYR A 189 -16.90 2.53 4.97
N ARG A 190 -15.61 2.73 4.65
CA ARG A 190 -15.17 3.93 3.93
C ARG A 190 -15.68 3.93 2.51
N ASN A 191 -16.27 5.04 2.11
CA ASN A 191 -16.82 5.24 0.78
C ASN A 191 -16.24 6.51 0.16
N TYR A 192 -15.86 6.44 -1.12
CA TYR A 192 -15.22 7.49 -1.92
C TYR A 192 -16.08 7.96 -3.10
N ASP A 193 -17.34 7.55 -3.16
CA ASP A 193 -18.26 7.80 -4.29
C ASP A 193 -18.42 9.28 -4.62
N LYS A 194 -18.35 10.14 -3.60
CA LYS A 194 -18.45 11.60 -3.74
C LYS A 194 -17.13 12.28 -4.11
N SER A 195 -16.04 11.52 -4.19
CA SER A 195 -14.78 12.08 -4.68
C SER A 195 -14.87 12.33 -6.17
N GLU A 196 -14.30 13.45 -6.62
CA GLU A 196 -14.41 13.92 -8.00
C GLU A 196 -13.18 14.75 -8.40
N PHE A 197 -12.92 14.84 -9.69
CA PHE A 197 -11.97 15.80 -10.22
C PHE A 197 -12.62 17.17 -10.35
N ALA A 198 -11.84 18.22 -10.09
CA ALA A 198 -12.20 19.59 -10.47
C ALA A 198 -11.98 19.79 -11.97
N SER A 199 -12.45 20.92 -12.50
CA SER A 199 -12.04 21.33 -13.86
C SER A 199 -10.52 21.42 -13.94
N PRO A 200 -9.92 21.11 -15.09
CA PRO A 200 -8.49 21.33 -15.33
C PRO A 200 -8.10 22.77 -15.00
N ASP A 201 -6.95 22.92 -14.37
CA ASP A 201 -6.45 24.24 -13.98
C ASP A 201 -4.91 24.22 -13.95
N GLN A 202 -4.33 25.39 -14.18
CA GLN A 202 -2.90 25.58 -14.21
C GLN A 202 -2.30 25.34 -12.82
N PHE A 203 -1.41 24.35 -12.71
CA PHE A 203 -0.79 24.00 -11.44
C PHE A 203 0.18 25.10 -10.99
N LEU A 204 0.10 25.50 -9.72
CA LEU A 204 0.93 26.54 -9.09
C LEU A 204 1.02 27.85 -9.91
N ALA A 205 -0.08 28.21 -10.61
CA ALA A 205 -0.15 29.36 -11.51
C ALA A 205 0.93 29.34 -12.61
N GLY A 206 1.46 28.18 -12.97
CA GLY A 206 2.49 28.02 -14.00
C GLY A 206 3.87 28.55 -13.63
N GLU A 207 4.13 28.82 -12.35
CA GLU A 207 5.44 29.32 -11.90
C GLU A 207 6.51 28.23 -12.02
N GLU A 208 7.35 28.28 -13.06
CA GLU A 208 8.36 27.26 -13.38
C GLU A 208 9.25 26.89 -12.20
N ALA A 209 9.73 27.86 -11.42
CA ALA A 209 10.59 27.59 -10.27
C ALA A 209 9.87 26.77 -9.16
N LYS A 210 8.56 26.98 -8.98
CA LYS A 210 7.77 26.18 -8.04
C LYS A 210 7.51 24.77 -8.59
N LEU A 211 7.21 24.69 -9.88
CA LEU A 211 7.02 23.40 -10.56
C LEU A 211 8.29 22.56 -10.50
N GLU A 212 9.45 23.14 -10.83
CA GLU A 212 10.75 22.44 -10.69
C GLU A 212 11.01 22.00 -9.24
N GLY A 213 10.68 22.83 -8.26
CA GLY A 213 10.78 22.48 -6.84
C GLY A 213 9.91 21.28 -6.45
N VAL A 214 8.70 21.16 -7.01
CA VAL A 214 7.82 19.99 -6.80
C VAL A 214 8.38 18.77 -7.53
N TYR A 215 8.81 18.91 -8.79
CA TYR A 215 9.37 17.82 -9.57
C TYR A 215 10.58 17.18 -8.90
N ASN A 216 11.46 17.98 -8.31
CA ASN A 216 12.64 17.50 -7.59
C ASN A 216 12.30 16.77 -6.28
N GLN A 217 11.07 16.84 -5.78
CA GLN A 217 10.59 16.13 -4.60
C GLN A 217 9.87 14.81 -4.94
N LEU A 218 9.70 14.47 -6.23
CA LEU A 218 9.04 13.22 -6.63
C LEU A 218 9.79 12.00 -6.06
N HIS A 219 9.05 11.12 -5.44
CA HIS A 219 9.52 9.85 -4.94
C HIS A 219 9.64 8.83 -6.09
N ASP A 220 10.61 7.95 -6.00
CA ASP A 220 10.77 6.82 -6.90
C ASP A 220 9.71 5.77 -6.63
N LEU A 221 8.85 5.51 -7.60
CA LEU A 221 7.78 4.52 -7.50
C LEU A 221 8.26 3.10 -7.78
N THR A 222 9.42 2.92 -8.43
CA THR A 222 9.95 1.60 -8.82
C THR A 222 10.30 0.76 -7.60
N GLU A 223 10.54 1.39 -6.44
CA GLU A 223 10.82 0.69 -5.19
C GLU A 223 9.71 -0.27 -4.76
N PHE A 224 8.43 0.03 -5.09
CA PHE A 224 7.28 -0.81 -4.73
C PHE A 224 7.22 -2.13 -5.51
N THR A 225 7.91 -2.24 -6.63
CA THR A 225 8.00 -3.45 -7.45
C THR A 225 9.44 -3.98 -7.57
N ASN A 226 10.38 -3.39 -6.84
CA ASN A 226 11.76 -3.86 -6.83
C ASN A 226 11.86 -5.20 -6.09
N PRO A 227 12.34 -6.29 -6.73
CA PRO A 227 12.45 -7.61 -6.10
C PRO A 227 13.24 -7.63 -4.79
N LYS A 228 14.17 -6.69 -4.60
CA LYS A 228 14.96 -6.57 -3.36
C LYS A 228 14.11 -6.21 -2.13
N ASN A 229 12.93 -5.63 -2.34
CA ASN A 229 12.01 -5.23 -1.28
C ASN A 229 10.96 -6.32 -0.97
N TYR A 230 11.11 -7.50 -1.58
CA TYR A 230 10.23 -8.65 -1.36
C TYR A 230 10.99 -9.77 -0.65
N LYS A 231 10.30 -10.44 0.25
CA LYS A 231 10.80 -11.68 0.86
C LYS A 231 10.78 -12.80 -0.17
N THR A 232 11.67 -13.75 0.00
CA THR A 232 11.70 -14.95 -0.83
C THR A 232 10.47 -15.83 -0.59
N TYR A 233 10.15 -16.68 -1.56
CA TYR A 233 9.06 -17.66 -1.44
C TYR A 233 9.18 -18.51 -0.17
N ASP A 234 10.38 -18.99 0.16
CA ASP A 234 10.61 -19.86 1.33
C ASP A 234 10.42 -19.13 2.66
N GLU A 235 10.84 -17.86 2.75
CA GLU A 235 10.58 -17.01 3.92
C GLU A 235 9.09 -16.77 4.12
N LEU A 236 8.37 -16.44 3.04
CA LEU A 236 6.92 -16.24 3.06
C LEU A 236 6.18 -17.53 3.42
N LYS A 237 6.58 -18.67 2.87
CA LYS A 237 6.02 -19.97 3.18
C LYS A 237 6.25 -20.36 4.65
N THR A 238 7.45 -20.12 5.17
CA THR A 238 7.77 -20.35 6.59
C THR A 238 6.88 -19.50 7.49
N LYS A 239 6.72 -18.20 7.18
CA LYS A 239 5.82 -17.32 7.92
C LYS A 239 4.38 -17.77 7.82
N LEU A 240 3.92 -18.18 6.64
CA LEU A 240 2.56 -18.69 6.41
C LEU A 240 2.28 -19.92 7.29
N THR A 241 3.19 -20.89 7.30
CA THR A 241 3.10 -22.09 8.15
C THR A 241 3.01 -21.72 9.64
N LYS A 242 3.82 -20.77 10.09
CA LYS A 242 3.77 -20.29 11.48
C LYS A 242 2.43 -19.62 11.83
N VAL A 243 1.89 -18.83 10.92
CA VAL A 243 0.62 -18.10 11.11
C VAL A 243 -0.58 -19.03 11.08
N LEU A 244 -0.59 -20.02 10.19
CA LEU A 244 -1.71 -20.96 10.05
C LEU A 244 -1.61 -22.16 11.00
N GLY A 245 -0.42 -22.45 11.54
CA GLY A 245 -0.13 -23.69 12.28
C GLY A 245 0.25 -24.83 11.34
N GLU A 246 1.14 -25.70 11.80
CA GLU A 246 1.71 -26.80 10.98
C GLU A 246 0.66 -27.77 10.43
N THR A 247 -0.41 -28.03 11.19
CA THR A 247 -1.49 -28.93 10.78
C THR A 247 -2.33 -28.39 9.63
N ALA A 248 -2.52 -27.08 9.55
CA ALA A 248 -3.31 -26.45 8.49
C ALA A 248 -2.58 -26.48 7.14
N THR A 249 -1.25 -26.47 7.16
CA THR A 249 -0.41 -26.54 5.94
C THR A 249 -0.11 -27.98 5.52
N ALA A 250 0.02 -28.91 6.44
CA ALA A 250 0.34 -30.31 6.14
C ALA A 250 -0.76 -31.01 5.32
N GLY A 251 -2.04 -30.73 5.61
CA GLY A 251 -3.16 -31.26 4.81
C GLY A 251 -3.21 -30.73 3.39
N ALA A 252 -2.67 -29.53 3.15
CA ALA A 252 -2.66 -28.89 1.84
C ALA A 252 -1.46 -29.29 0.95
N TYR A 253 -0.42 -29.90 1.52
CA TYR A 253 0.82 -30.27 0.80
C TYR A 253 0.94 -31.77 0.48
N THR A 254 0.00 -32.61 0.87
CA THR A 254 0.09 -34.09 0.70
C THR A 254 -0.47 -34.62 -0.62
N VAL A 255 -0.95 -33.81 -1.52
CA VAL A 255 -1.29 -34.27 -2.88
C VAL A 255 -0.06 -34.12 -3.77
N LYS A 256 0.77 -35.17 -3.80
CA LYS A 256 1.69 -35.42 -4.92
C LYS A 256 0.85 -35.87 -6.10
N GLU A 257 0.47 -34.96 -6.94
CA GLU A 257 0.10 -35.27 -8.31
C GLU A 257 0.94 -34.35 -9.21
N GLU A 258 1.74 -34.98 -10.06
CA GLU A 258 2.48 -34.34 -11.12
C GLU A 258 1.46 -33.69 -12.06
N VAL A 259 1.19 -32.42 -11.87
CA VAL A 259 0.42 -31.64 -12.84
C VAL A 259 1.33 -31.44 -14.05
N LYS A 260 1.07 -32.19 -15.11
CA LYS A 260 1.66 -31.95 -16.43
C LYS A 260 1.31 -30.54 -16.86
N LEU A 261 2.33 -29.76 -17.13
CA LEU A 261 2.30 -28.37 -17.61
C LEU A 261 1.74 -28.25 -19.03
N ASN A 262 0.53 -28.71 -19.32
CA ASN A 262 -0.04 -28.64 -20.68
C ASN A 262 -1.53 -28.33 -20.76
N ASP A 263 -2.19 -27.96 -19.64
CA ASP A 263 -3.56 -27.45 -19.76
C ASP A 263 -3.55 -25.92 -19.64
N PRO A 264 -4.21 -25.20 -20.54
CA PRO A 264 -4.36 -23.75 -20.44
C PRO A 264 -5.13 -23.45 -19.15
N VAL A 265 -4.54 -22.62 -18.31
CA VAL A 265 -5.21 -22.08 -17.11
C VAL A 265 -6.57 -21.54 -17.56
N PRO A 266 -7.70 -22.07 -17.05
CA PRO A 266 -9.00 -21.50 -17.39
C PRO A 266 -8.97 -20.03 -17.01
N ALA A 267 -9.29 -19.17 -17.98
CA ALA A 267 -9.47 -17.77 -17.76
C ALA A 267 -10.50 -17.62 -16.63
N VAL A 268 -10.06 -17.11 -15.49
CA VAL A 268 -10.96 -16.78 -14.39
C VAL A 268 -11.87 -15.71 -14.93
N GLU A 269 -13.15 -16.03 -15.11
CA GLU A 269 -14.15 -15.03 -15.44
C GLU A 269 -14.03 -13.86 -14.47
N PRO A 270 -14.07 -12.61 -14.94
CA PRO A 270 -13.97 -11.47 -14.07
C PRO A 270 -15.15 -11.51 -13.10
N VAL A 271 -14.87 -11.78 -11.84
CA VAL A 271 -15.84 -11.58 -10.75
C VAL A 271 -16.24 -10.12 -10.83
N THR A 272 -17.51 -9.84 -10.97
CA THR A 272 -18.06 -8.50 -11.16
C THR A 272 -17.57 -7.55 -10.08
N ALA A 273 -17.25 -6.33 -10.49
CA ALA A 273 -16.52 -5.30 -9.72
C ALA A 273 -17.20 -4.85 -8.40
N GLU A 274 -18.41 -5.35 -8.10
CA GLU A 274 -19.21 -4.92 -6.95
C GLU A 274 -18.82 -5.56 -5.61
N GLU A 275 -18.20 -6.75 -5.61
CA GLU A 275 -17.89 -7.46 -4.36
C GLU A 275 -16.47 -7.20 -3.81
N MET A 276 -15.60 -6.51 -4.56
CA MET A 276 -14.16 -6.44 -4.22
C MET A 276 -13.71 -5.17 -3.49
N SER A 277 -14.55 -4.15 -3.32
CA SER A 277 -14.06 -2.80 -3.09
C SER A 277 -14.25 -2.21 -1.70
N SER A 278 -15.08 -2.80 -0.84
CA SER A 278 -15.35 -2.24 0.48
C SER A 278 -14.47 -2.82 1.61
N GLU A 279 -13.99 -4.05 1.45
CA GLU A 279 -13.23 -4.75 2.50
C GLU A 279 -11.73 -4.40 2.55
N ASP A 280 -11.16 -3.95 1.43
CA ASP A 280 -9.70 -3.78 1.30
C ASP A 280 -9.16 -2.54 2.03
N GLU A 281 -9.96 -1.47 2.19
CA GLU A 281 -9.50 -0.23 2.84
C GLU A 281 -9.75 -0.19 4.34
N ASP A 282 -10.81 -0.87 4.84
CA ASP A 282 -11.09 -0.97 6.27
C ASP A 282 -10.05 -1.80 7.01
N THR A 283 -9.48 -2.80 6.32
CA THR A 283 -8.42 -3.61 6.88
C THR A 283 -7.19 -2.79 7.25
N LEU A 284 -6.83 -1.78 6.44
CA LEU A 284 -5.68 -0.89 6.73
C LEU A 284 -5.95 0.05 7.91
N SER A 285 -7.19 0.54 8.08
CA SER A 285 -7.55 1.37 9.23
C SER A 285 -7.58 0.56 10.53
N TYR A 286 -7.99 -0.70 10.44
CA TYR A 286 -8.00 -1.64 11.54
C TYR A 286 -6.57 -2.02 11.98
N PHE A 287 -5.66 -2.29 11.03
CA PHE A 287 -4.24 -2.56 11.33
C PHE A 287 -3.52 -1.37 11.95
N SER A 288 -3.89 -0.16 11.52
CA SER A 288 -3.34 1.07 12.10
C SER A 288 -3.78 1.29 13.56
N LYS A 289 -4.97 0.77 13.93
CA LYS A 289 -5.46 0.77 15.33
C LYS A 289 -4.78 -0.30 16.17
N LEU A 290 -4.67 -1.52 15.67
CA LEU A 290 -4.01 -2.62 16.38
C LEU A 290 -2.53 -2.38 16.64
N ALA A 291 -1.81 -1.75 15.72
CA ALA A 291 -0.43 -1.35 15.95
C ALA A 291 -0.26 -0.28 17.06
N LYS A 292 -1.37 0.36 17.48
CA LYS A 292 -1.39 1.33 18.58
C LYS A 292 -1.89 0.77 19.92
N GLU A 293 -2.58 -0.38 19.90
CA GLU A 293 -3.12 -1.01 21.12
C GLU A 293 -2.14 -2.02 21.76
N ASP A 294 -1.11 -2.46 21.04
CA ASP A 294 -0.05 -3.35 21.54
C ASP A 294 1.20 -2.57 22.05
N THR A 295 1.06 -1.28 22.36
CA THR A 295 1.99 -0.44 23.08
C THR A 295 1.34 -0.01 24.40
#